data_83ecbbf089ce707f894584f147061095
#
_entry.id   83ecbbf089ce707f894584f147061095
#
_cell.length_a   1.000
_cell.length_b   1.000
_cell.length_c   1.000
_cell.angle_alpha   90.00
_cell.angle_beta   90.00
_cell.angle_gamma   90.00
#
_symmetry.space_group_name_H-M   'P 1'
#
loop_
_entity.id
_entity.type
_entity.pdbx_description
1 polymer ?
#
loop_
_entity_poly.entity_id
_entity_poly.type
_entity_poly.pdbx_seq_one_letter_code
_entity_poly.pdbx_strand_id
1 'polypeptide(L)'
;MPKQVVLIAAVTVDGLIARHSLEVTSWSKDLHVFKEQTMGYPVIMGYNTNQTLSNHLEGRETIIVRRGENPKDILNSIKQERCFVIGGGKTNQLFASFLTHLYITPHPYIFGNGVPLFDDLKLKEIKLKFKSVVEIDKECGIFQYQYKVLRF
;
A
#
# COMPACT_ATOMS: atom_id res chain seq x y z
N MET A 1 2.52 -18.70 -4.51
CA MET A 1 2.01 -17.49 -3.81
C MET A 1 3.07 -16.95 -2.87
N PRO A 2 3.30 -15.65 -2.84
CA PRO A 2 4.27 -15.07 -1.91
C PRO A 2 3.94 -15.36 -0.45
N LYS A 3 4.96 -15.58 0.36
CA LYS A 3 4.80 -15.72 1.81
C LYS A 3 4.45 -14.40 2.48
N GLN A 4 4.88 -13.29 1.87
CA GLN A 4 4.60 -11.96 2.37
C GLN A 4 3.90 -11.12 1.30
N VAL A 5 2.71 -10.71 1.59
CA VAL A 5 1.92 -9.75 0.80
C VAL A 5 1.79 -8.50 1.66
N VAL A 6 2.53 -7.46 1.30
CA VAL A 6 2.69 -6.25 2.12
C VAL A 6 1.93 -5.11 1.48
N LEU A 7 0.99 -4.52 2.20
CA LEU A 7 0.41 -3.25 1.80
C LEU A 7 1.31 -2.13 2.33
N ILE A 8 1.76 -1.26 1.44
CA ILE A 8 2.58 -0.11 1.80
C ILE A 8 1.88 1.17 1.35
N ALA A 9 1.68 2.11 2.28
CA ALA A 9 0.93 3.32 2.00
C ALA A 9 1.32 4.49 2.91
N ALA A 10 1.39 5.67 2.30
CA ALA A 10 1.33 6.94 3.03
C ALA A 10 -0.14 7.27 3.27
N VAL A 11 -0.49 7.64 4.49
CA VAL A 11 -1.86 7.98 4.85
C VAL A 11 -1.91 9.30 5.60
N THR A 12 -3.07 9.95 5.55
CA THR A 12 -3.37 11.08 6.44
C THR A 12 -3.81 10.59 7.81
N VAL A 13 -3.91 11.50 8.77
CA VAL A 13 -4.38 11.15 10.13
C VAL A 13 -5.80 10.59 10.10
N ASP A 14 -6.64 11.04 9.16
CA ASP A 14 -8.00 10.54 8.99
C ASP A 14 -8.10 9.33 8.03
N GLY A 15 -6.96 8.68 7.71
CA GLY A 15 -6.96 7.39 7.01
C GLY A 15 -7.10 7.45 5.50
N LEU A 16 -6.82 8.59 4.88
CA LEU A 16 -6.95 8.78 3.44
C LEU A 16 -5.59 8.63 2.75
N ILE A 17 -5.58 8.12 1.53
CA ILE A 17 -4.36 7.94 0.72
C ILE A 17 -4.25 8.97 -0.40
N ALA A 18 -5.31 9.68 -0.72
CA ALA A 18 -5.34 10.73 -1.74
C ALA A 18 -6.58 11.58 -1.56
N ARG A 19 -6.58 12.79 -2.13
CA ARG A 19 -7.78 13.65 -2.22
C ARG A 19 -8.75 13.15 -3.29
N HIS A 20 -8.21 12.58 -4.37
CA HIS A 20 -8.97 11.96 -5.44
C HIS A 20 -8.12 10.89 -6.15
N SER A 21 -8.76 10.03 -6.93
CA SER A 21 -8.13 8.82 -7.48
C SER A 21 -7.00 9.07 -8.49
N LEU A 22 -6.92 10.26 -9.07
CA LEU A 22 -5.88 10.64 -10.03
C LEU A 22 -4.89 11.65 -9.45
N GLU A 23 -4.88 11.84 -8.14
CA GLU A 23 -3.92 12.75 -7.51
C GLU A 23 -2.51 12.20 -7.63
N VAL A 24 -1.60 13.02 -8.17
CA VAL A 24 -0.16 12.75 -8.07
C VAL A 24 0.26 13.08 -6.64
N THR A 25 0.66 12.06 -5.90
CA THR A 25 0.99 12.20 -4.48
C THR A 25 2.28 13.00 -4.30
N SER A 26 2.14 14.28 -4.05
CA SER A 26 3.26 15.20 -3.79
C SER A 26 3.41 15.55 -2.31
N TRP A 27 2.41 15.22 -1.50
CA TRP A 27 2.38 15.56 -0.08
C TRP A 27 3.13 14.57 0.81
N SER A 28 3.43 13.36 0.32
CA SER A 28 4.14 12.35 1.12
C SER A 28 5.65 12.57 1.08
N LYS A 29 6.31 12.25 2.19
CA LYS A 29 7.75 12.40 2.37
C LYS A 29 8.49 11.07 2.46
N ASP A 30 7.82 9.96 2.20
CA ASP A 30 8.37 8.62 2.36
C ASP A 30 8.79 7.94 1.05
N LEU A 31 8.85 8.68 -0.05
CA LEU A 31 9.12 8.10 -1.37
C LEU A 31 10.46 7.35 -1.43
N HIS A 32 11.50 7.87 -0.77
CA HIS A 32 12.82 7.22 -0.75
C HIS A 32 12.78 5.87 -0.01
N VAL A 33 12.04 5.79 1.09
CA VAL A 33 11.87 4.53 1.83
C VAL A 33 11.03 3.54 1.03
N PHE A 34 9.96 4.03 0.38
CA PHE A 34 9.15 3.23 -0.53
C PHE A 34 10.02 2.60 -1.62
N LYS A 35 10.88 3.38 -2.26
CA LYS A 35 11.78 2.89 -3.30
C LYS A 35 12.74 1.82 -2.79
N GLU A 36 13.36 2.05 -1.63
CA GLU A 36 14.28 1.10 -1.03
C GLU A 36 13.59 -0.22 -0.67
N GLN A 37 12.43 -0.13 -0.03
CA GLN A 37 11.72 -1.31 0.47
C GLN A 37 11.13 -2.17 -0.65
N THR A 38 10.68 -1.55 -1.73
CA THR A 38 10.05 -2.27 -2.84
C THR A 38 11.04 -2.72 -3.93
N MET A 39 12.27 -2.24 -3.90
CA MET A 39 13.25 -2.55 -4.95
C MET A 39 13.47 -4.06 -5.07
N GLY A 40 13.36 -4.55 -6.32
CA GLY A 40 13.55 -5.96 -6.63
C GLY A 40 12.33 -6.84 -6.40
N TYR A 41 11.21 -6.29 -5.92
CA TYR A 41 9.98 -7.04 -5.66
C TYR A 41 8.85 -6.62 -6.59
N PRO A 42 7.91 -7.52 -6.90
CA PRO A 42 6.70 -7.14 -7.63
C PRO A 42 5.86 -6.14 -6.84
N VAL A 43 5.34 -5.14 -7.54
CA VAL A 43 4.40 -4.16 -6.99
C VAL A 43 3.07 -4.28 -7.72
N ILE A 44 2.01 -4.45 -6.95
CA ILE A 44 0.63 -4.62 -7.44
C ILE A 44 -0.10 -3.31 -7.23
N MET A 45 -0.73 -2.80 -8.28
CA MET A 45 -1.43 -1.53 -8.24
C MET A 45 -2.64 -1.52 -9.16
N GLY A 46 -3.56 -0.59 -8.88
CA GLY A 46 -4.64 -0.30 -9.80
C GLY A 46 -4.19 0.60 -10.94
N TYR A 47 -5.06 0.73 -11.96
CA TYR A 47 -4.78 1.53 -13.14
C TYR A 47 -4.49 3.00 -12.81
N ASN A 48 -5.29 3.63 -11.95
CA ASN A 48 -5.09 5.03 -11.59
C ASN A 48 -3.76 5.27 -10.88
N THR A 49 -3.37 4.36 -9.99
CA THR A 49 -2.08 4.43 -9.30
C THR A 49 -0.93 4.32 -10.29
N ASN A 50 -1.05 3.43 -11.28
CA ASN A 50 -0.04 3.31 -12.35
C ASN A 50 0.12 4.61 -13.14
N GLN A 51 -0.98 5.31 -13.42
CA GLN A 51 -0.95 6.61 -14.11
C GLN A 51 -0.16 7.66 -13.33
N THR A 52 -0.24 7.63 -12.00
CA THR A 52 0.38 8.66 -11.14
C THR A 52 1.80 8.32 -10.70
N LEU A 53 2.22 7.05 -10.76
CA LEU A 53 3.52 6.59 -10.27
C LEU A 53 4.44 6.01 -11.35
N SER A 54 4.05 6.00 -12.62
CA SER A 54 4.76 5.28 -13.68
C SER A 54 6.26 5.61 -13.76
N ASN A 55 6.67 6.83 -13.45
CA ASN A 55 8.06 7.27 -13.53
C ASN A 55 8.90 6.90 -12.30
N HIS A 56 8.31 6.27 -11.27
CA HIS A 56 8.97 6.01 -10.00
C HIS A 56 9.16 4.52 -9.71
N LEU A 57 8.90 3.66 -10.69
CA LEU A 57 8.86 2.20 -10.49
C LEU A 57 9.97 1.43 -11.20
N GLU A 58 11.04 2.11 -11.60
CA GLU A 58 12.19 1.46 -12.21
C GLU A 58 12.80 0.42 -11.28
N GLY A 59 13.22 -0.73 -11.86
CA GLY A 59 13.82 -1.83 -11.10
C GLY A 59 12.81 -2.73 -10.39
N ARG A 60 11.50 -2.54 -10.63
CA ARG A 60 10.43 -3.34 -10.02
C ARG A 60 9.49 -3.87 -11.09
N GLU A 61 9.07 -5.12 -10.94
CA GLU A 61 8.01 -5.67 -11.76
C GLU A 61 6.68 -5.03 -11.37
N THR A 62 5.98 -4.46 -12.33
CA THR A 62 4.69 -3.80 -12.11
C THR A 62 3.56 -4.70 -12.54
N ILE A 63 2.63 -4.97 -11.64
CA ILE A 63 1.41 -5.76 -11.91
C ILE A 63 0.22 -4.83 -11.77
N ILE A 64 -0.43 -4.52 -12.90
CA ILE A 64 -1.61 -3.65 -12.93
C ILE A 64 -2.84 -4.52 -12.85
N VAL A 65 -3.66 -4.31 -11.82
CA VAL A 65 -4.90 -5.05 -11.62
C VAL A 65 -5.98 -4.47 -12.55
N ARG A 66 -6.58 -5.33 -13.35
CA ARG A 66 -7.66 -4.98 -14.27
C ARG A 66 -9.01 -5.38 -13.66
N ARG A 67 -10.08 -4.71 -14.12
CA ARG A 67 -11.43 -5.04 -13.66
C ARG A 67 -11.73 -6.53 -13.88
N GLY A 68 -12.26 -7.18 -12.87
CA GLY A 68 -12.66 -8.59 -12.93
C GLY A 68 -11.55 -9.60 -12.68
N GLU A 69 -10.30 -9.17 -12.51
CA GLU A 69 -9.23 -10.10 -12.20
C GLU A 69 -9.35 -10.61 -10.77
N ASN A 70 -9.01 -11.90 -10.60
CA ASN A 70 -9.03 -12.55 -9.29
C ASN A 70 -7.70 -12.32 -8.57
N PRO A 71 -7.69 -11.75 -7.36
CA PRO A 71 -6.45 -11.48 -6.63
C PRO A 71 -5.66 -12.75 -6.33
N LYS A 72 -6.33 -13.85 -6.07
CA LYS A 72 -5.66 -15.13 -5.79
C LYS A 72 -4.86 -15.60 -7.01
N ASP A 73 -5.41 -15.47 -8.22
CA ASP A 73 -4.72 -15.84 -9.44
C ASP A 73 -3.48 -14.96 -9.67
N ILE A 74 -3.60 -13.66 -9.42
CA ILE A 74 -2.46 -12.74 -9.49
C ILE A 74 -1.37 -13.18 -8.54
N LEU A 75 -1.70 -13.43 -7.27
CA LEU A 75 -0.71 -13.84 -6.27
C LEU A 75 -0.07 -15.19 -6.62
N ASN A 76 -0.85 -16.14 -7.13
CA ASN A 76 -0.32 -17.44 -7.54
C ASN A 76 0.65 -17.35 -8.71
N SER A 77 0.58 -16.31 -9.53
CA SER A 77 1.51 -16.08 -10.63
C SER A 77 2.87 -15.53 -10.18
N ILE A 78 2.95 -15.03 -8.96
CA ILE A 78 4.17 -14.43 -8.41
C ILE A 78 5.05 -15.54 -7.83
N LYS A 79 6.29 -15.63 -8.31
CA LYS A 79 7.27 -16.63 -7.86
C LYS A 79 8.12 -16.16 -6.69
N GLN A 80 8.22 -14.85 -6.48
CA GLN A 80 9.01 -14.28 -5.40
C GLN A 80 8.30 -14.44 -4.05
N GLU A 81 9.09 -14.45 -2.98
CA GLU A 81 8.58 -14.65 -1.61
C GLU A 81 7.84 -13.45 -1.05
N ARG A 82 8.01 -12.27 -1.65
CA ARG A 82 7.39 -11.02 -1.19
C ARG A 82 6.87 -10.23 -2.38
N CYS A 83 5.72 -9.61 -2.18
CA CYS A 83 5.20 -8.59 -3.10
C CYS A 83 4.56 -7.46 -2.30
N PHE A 84 4.35 -6.33 -2.97
CA PHE A 84 3.75 -5.14 -2.36
C PHE A 84 2.46 -4.76 -3.08
N VAL A 85 1.46 -4.40 -2.30
CA VAL A 85 0.21 -3.80 -2.79
C VAL A 85 0.30 -2.30 -2.48
N ILE A 86 0.20 -1.47 -3.51
CA ILE A 86 0.53 -0.04 -3.38
C ILE A 86 -0.61 0.92 -3.73
N GLY A 87 -1.84 0.41 -3.80
CA GLY A 87 -3.01 1.26 -3.99
C GLY A 87 -3.70 1.04 -5.33
N GLY A 88 -4.76 1.76 -5.62
CA GLY A 88 -5.52 2.63 -4.71
C GLY A 88 -6.40 1.88 -3.73
N GLY A 89 -7.40 2.58 -3.21
CA GLY A 89 -8.27 2.01 -2.18
C GLY A 89 -9.01 0.75 -2.61
N LYS A 90 -9.47 0.69 -3.85
CA LYS A 90 -10.15 -0.51 -4.39
C LYS A 90 -9.20 -1.69 -4.53
N THR A 91 -7.98 -1.46 -4.98
CA THR A 91 -6.97 -2.50 -5.10
C THR A 91 -6.57 -3.01 -3.71
N ASN A 92 -6.35 -2.12 -2.76
CA ASN A 92 -6.08 -2.50 -1.38
C ASN A 92 -7.19 -3.37 -0.81
N GLN A 93 -8.44 -2.98 -1.06
CA GLN A 93 -9.62 -3.73 -0.65
C GLN A 93 -9.65 -5.12 -1.28
N LEU A 94 -9.35 -5.23 -2.57
CA LEU A 94 -9.36 -6.49 -3.29
C LEU A 94 -8.38 -7.51 -2.69
N PHE A 95 -7.22 -7.03 -2.24
CA PHE A 95 -6.19 -7.90 -1.66
C PHE A 95 -6.26 -8.01 -0.13
N ALA A 96 -7.20 -7.35 0.51
CA ALA A 96 -7.24 -7.24 1.98
C ALA A 96 -7.19 -8.58 2.71
N SER A 97 -7.90 -9.60 2.21
CA SER A 97 -7.91 -10.92 2.84
C SER A 97 -6.62 -11.72 2.67
N PHE A 98 -5.73 -11.28 1.79
CA PHE A 98 -4.45 -11.93 1.51
C PHE A 98 -3.26 -11.21 2.15
N LEU A 99 -3.47 -10.03 2.71
CA LEU A 99 -2.39 -9.26 3.31
C LEU A 99 -1.80 -9.96 4.52
N THR A 100 -0.47 -9.99 4.57
CA THR A 100 0.28 -10.53 5.71
C THR A 100 0.90 -9.42 6.55
N HIS A 101 1.19 -8.28 5.95
CA HIS A 101 1.83 -7.13 6.60
C HIS A 101 1.25 -5.82 6.09
N LEU A 102 1.25 -4.81 6.96
CA LEU A 102 0.96 -3.43 6.60
C LEU A 102 2.13 -2.54 7.00
N TYR A 103 2.63 -1.76 6.04
CA TYR A 103 3.62 -0.70 6.26
C TYR A 103 2.92 0.62 6.04
N ILE A 104 2.59 1.32 7.11
CA ILE A 104 1.74 2.52 7.08
C ILE A 104 2.54 3.72 7.60
N THR A 105 2.56 4.79 6.82
CA THR A 105 3.26 6.04 7.18
C THR A 105 2.23 7.16 7.33
N PRO A 106 1.74 7.42 8.56
CA PRO A 106 0.86 8.56 8.79
C PRO A 106 1.60 9.88 8.57
N HIS A 107 0.93 10.80 7.89
CA HIS A 107 1.43 12.15 7.64
C HIS A 107 0.55 13.17 8.37
N PRO A 108 1.09 14.35 8.73
CA PRO A 108 0.37 15.32 9.55
C PRO A 108 -0.63 16.14 8.71
N TYR A 109 -1.61 15.47 8.12
CA TYR A 109 -2.69 16.05 7.33
C TYR A 109 -4.03 15.43 7.70
N ILE A 110 -5.07 16.21 7.58
CA ILE A 110 -6.47 15.77 7.60
C ILE A 110 -7.10 16.31 6.33
N PHE A 111 -7.50 15.43 5.42
CA PHE A 111 -8.11 15.86 4.16
C PHE A 111 -9.61 16.04 4.27
N GLY A 112 -10.27 15.34 5.18
CA GLY A 112 -11.72 15.38 5.34
C GLY A 112 -12.48 14.57 4.32
N ASN A 113 -12.11 14.66 3.05
CA ASN A 113 -12.65 13.87 1.93
C ASN A 113 -11.51 13.34 1.08
N GLY A 114 -11.70 12.18 0.50
CA GLY A 114 -10.71 11.59 -0.38
C GLY A 114 -10.86 10.09 -0.52
N VAL A 115 -9.78 9.45 -0.95
CA VAL A 115 -9.73 8.01 -1.15
C VAL A 115 -9.27 7.35 0.14
N PRO A 116 -10.08 6.48 0.76
CA PRO A 116 -9.67 5.77 1.97
C PRO A 116 -8.65 4.68 1.66
N LEU A 117 -7.92 4.27 2.69
CA LEU A 117 -6.93 3.19 2.57
C LEU A 117 -7.56 1.92 2.00
N PHE A 118 -8.77 1.59 2.41
CA PHE A 118 -9.61 0.54 1.85
C PHE A 118 -10.96 1.14 1.46
N ASP A 119 -11.33 1.01 0.19
CA ASP A 119 -12.45 1.76 -0.40
C ASP A 119 -13.83 1.40 0.17
N ASP A 120 -14.08 0.12 0.39
CA ASP A 120 -15.37 -0.34 0.90
C ASP A 120 -15.15 -1.51 1.85
N LEU A 121 -14.85 -1.17 3.09
CA LEU A 121 -14.66 -2.18 4.11
C LEU A 121 -16.01 -2.79 4.54
N LYS A 122 -16.55 -3.67 3.71
CA LYS A 122 -17.46 -4.72 4.19
C LYS A 122 -16.69 -5.77 4.98
N LEU A 123 -15.43 -5.49 5.24
CA LEU A 123 -14.57 -6.39 5.96
C LEU A 123 -14.90 -6.35 7.45
N LYS A 124 -14.88 -7.52 8.02
CA LYS A 124 -14.66 -7.66 9.45
C LYS A 124 -13.36 -6.98 9.81
N GLU A 125 -13.22 -6.50 11.03
CA GLU A 125 -11.99 -5.87 11.49
C GLU A 125 -10.75 -6.69 11.16
N ILE A 126 -9.67 -6.00 10.83
CA ILE A 126 -8.35 -6.62 10.66
C ILE A 126 -7.55 -6.29 11.93
N LYS A 127 -7.08 -7.31 12.61
CA LYS A 127 -6.23 -7.14 13.79
C LYS A 127 -4.77 -7.16 13.38
N LEU A 128 -4.00 -6.27 13.98
CA LEU A 128 -2.61 -6.07 13.65
C LEU A 128 -1.73 -6.25 14.88
N LYS A 129 -0.52 -6.77 14.66
CA LYS A 129 0.52 -6.85 15.67
C LYS A 129 1.66 -5.93 15.25
N PHE A 130 2.04 -5.00 16.12
CA PHE A 130 3.18 -4.10 15.87
C PHE A 130 4.47 -4.90 15.76
N LYS A 131 5.28 -4.60 14.75
CA LYS A 131 6.57 -5.25 14.51
C LYS A 131 7.75 -4.30 14.66
N SER A 132 7.71 -3.17 13.95
CA SER A 132 8.81 -2.20 14.01
C SER A 132 8.35 -0.83 13.50
N VAL A 133 9.21 0.15 13.68
CA VAL A 133 8.99 1.53 13.20
C VAL A 133 10.25 1.99 12.47
N VAL A 134 10.04 2.68 11.34
CA VAL A 134 11.11 3.27 10.54
C VAL A 134 10.95 4.80 10.58
N GLU A 135 12.01 5.51 10.93
CA GLU A 135 12.00 6.97 10.93
C GLU A 135 12.04 7.49 9.50
N ILE A 136 11.12 8.39 9.15
CA ILE A 136 11.07 9.06 7.85
C ILE A 136 11.53 10.52 7.98
N ASP A 137 10.86 11.28 8.83
CA ASP A 137 11.16 12.69 9.10
C ASP A 137 10.80 12.97 10.56
N LYS A 138 11.79 12.93 11.42
CA LYS A 138 11.60 13.04 12.87
C LYS A 138 11.01 14.39 13.26
N GLU A 139 11.48 15.47 12.65
CA GLU A 139 11.00 16.82 12.98
C GLU A 139 9.53 16.99 12.65
N CYS A 140 9.07 16.40 11.54
CA CYS A 140 7.67 16.42 11.14
C CYS A 140 6.83 15.36 11.83
N GLY A 141 7.44 14.47 12.62
CA GLY A 141 6.74 13.38 13.29
C GLY A 141 6.27 12.30 12.33
N ILE A 142 7.03 12.04 11.26
CA ILE A 142 6.65 11.08 10.24
C ILE A 142 7.47 9.81 10.42
N PHE A 143 6.79 8.71 10.71
CA PHE A 143 7.36 7.38 10.91
C PHE A 143 6.53 6.35 10.14
N GLN A 144 7.19 5.33 9.59
CA GLN A 144 6.48 4.19 9.03
C GLN A 144 6.32 3.12 10.12
N TYR A 145 5.09 2.75 10.38
CA TYR A 145 4.75 1.67 11.30
C TYR A 145 4.57 0.39 10.53
N GLN A 146 5.27 -0.67 10.94
CA GLN A 146 5.18 -1.97 10.30
C GLN A 146 4.42 -2.94 11.20
N TYR A 147 3.35 -3.49 10.66
CA TYR A 147 2.47 -4.41 11.37
C TYR A 147 2.39 -5.75 10.65
N LYS A 148 2.23 -6.81 11.42
CA LYS A 148 1.83 -8.12 10.92
C LYS A 148 0.32 -8.25 11.05
N VAL A 149 -0.33 -8.79 10.02
CA VAL A 149 -1.76 -9.09 10.05
C VAL A 149 -1.97 -10.37 10.82
N LEU A 150 -2.86 -10.33 11.82
CA LEU A 150 -3.25 -11.50 12.58
C LEU A 150 -4.45 -12.16 11.90
N ARG A 151 -4.35 -13.49 11.70
CA ARG A 151 -5.43 -14.32 11.15
C ARG A 151 -5.89 -15.31 12.23
N PHE A 152 -7.18 -15.48 12.31
CA PHE A 152 -7.78 -16.41 13.25
C PHE A 152 -8.65 -17.42 12.50
#